data_052982509fa22e5a424b0cb33c2108d7
#
_entry.id   052982509fa22e5a424b0cb33c2108d7
#
_cell.length_a   1.000
_cell.length_b   1.000
_cell.length_c   1.000
_cell.angle_alpha   90.00
_cell.angle_beta   90.00
_cell.angle_gamma   90.00
#
_symmetry.space_group_name_H-M   'P 1'
#
loop_
_entity.id
_entity.type
_entity.pdbx_description
1 polymer ?
#
loop_
_entity_poly.entity_id
_entity_poly.type
_entity_poly.pdbx_seq_one_letter_code
_entity_poly.pdbx_strand_id
1 'polypeptide(L)'
;MKKFLIIAIAALSLTAASCNLFGATTAGILKTSNGGVDWQASNILKDGTGSIAGLSISKIAFDPLATEILYASSYNAGLYKSVDGAANWEQILGQIPIIDFVIHPYDSKTIYVSGAFEERGRALVTRDGGKSWNAIYTAATNSTAVRSIALNPNSPEQIAIGLSEGELILSNDGGATWRLAQSYNDRINKIIWNSDGMYVVVKATGIFKSTDSGNSFQLITAGLQSAGNTSTLSIFGSSISSYNQLAISPSNSGTMYVTTNLGLYRSFNGGLTWQFVTMPLSQSSLAPTAIAIANSSDNVIYVSDGDIIYKTADGGTAWSAADTKSSGNLINALLVDPEVPQAAYAGVFAR
;
A
#
# COMPACT_ATOMS: atom_id res chain seq x y z
N MET A 1 76.73 -14.68 -14.72
CA MET A 1 75.75 -14.14 -13.73
C MET A 1 74.64 -13.49 -14.52
N LYS A 2 73.54 -14.20 -14.71
CA LYS A 2 72.33 -13.68 -15.42
C LYS A 2 71.36 -13.13 -14.36
N LYS A 3 71.08 -11.82 -14.42
CA LYS A 3 70.08 -11.18 -13.58
C LYS A 3 68.72 -11.40 -14.20
N PHE A 4 67.81 -12.07 -13.50
CA PHE A 4 66.38 -12.14 -13.83
C PHE A 4 65.67 -10.89 -13.33
N LEU A 5 65.03 -10.17 -14.24
CA LEU A 5 64.17 -9.04 -13.98
C LEU A 5 62.74 -9.56 -13.82
N ILE A 6 62.20 -9.51 -12.61
CA ILE A 6 60.79 -9.85 -12.34
C ILE A 6 59.96 -8.60 -12.58
N ILE A 7 59.14 -8.62 -13.63
CA ILE A 7 58.15 -7.57 -13.90
C ILE A 7 56.84 -8.00 -13.14
N ALA A 8 56.51 -7.26 -12.10
CA ALA A 8 55.23 -7.39 -11.44
C ALA A 8 54.16 -6.65 -12.25
N ILE A 9 53.23 -7.40 -12.86
CA ILE A 9 52.04 -6.86 -13.50
C ILE A 9 51.02 -6.61 -12.42
N ALA A 10 50.79 -5.35 -12.05
CA ALA A 10 49.67 -4.93 -11.22
C ALA A 10 48.41 -4.98 -12.07
N ALA A 11 47.54 -5.96 -11.81
CA ALA A 11 46.18 -5.99 -12.34
C ALA A 11 45.36 -4.91 -11.72
N LEU A 12 45.10 -3.83 -12.44
CA LEU A 12 44.17 -2.77 -12.07
C LEU A 12 42.76 -3.30 -12.34
N SER A 13 42.06 -3.72 -11.30
CA SER A 13 40.62 -4.05 -11.39
C SER A 13 39.83 -2.74 -11.59
N LEU A 14 39.47 -2.44 -12.83
CA LEU A 14 38.48 -1.43 -13.13
C LEU A 14 37.14 -1.96 -12.59
N THR A 15 36.69 -1.47 -11.45
CA THR A 15 35.28 -1.51 -11.08
C THR A 15 34.54 -0.56 -12.02
N ALA A 16 33.82 -1.10 -12.98
CA ALA A 16 32.91 -0.34 -13.80
C ALA A 16 31.80 0.21 -12.88
N ALA A 17 31.99 1.44 -12.38
CA ALA A 17 30.88 2.24 -11.90
C ALA A 17 30.01 2.54 -13.12
N SER A 18 28.90 1.84 -13.26
CA SER A 18 27.87 2.19 -14.24
C SER A 18 27.29 3.54 -13.83
N CYS A 19 27.83 4.62 -14.39
CA CYS A 19 27.15 5.91 -14.42
C CYS A 19 25.85 5.72 -15.21
N ASN A 20 24.73 5.63 -14.51
CA ASN A 20 23.42 5.84 -15.09
C ASN A 20 23.30 7.31 -15.50
N LEU A 21 23.67 7.62 -16.75
CA LEU A 21 23.67 8.97 -17.34
C LEU A 21 22.28 9.37 -17.88
N PHE A 22 21.25 8.61 -17.58
CA PHE A 22 19.86 8.99 -17.89
C PHE A 22 19.17 9.27 -16.57
N GLY A 23 18.71 10.50 -16.41
CA GLY A 23 17.74 10.87 -15.39
C GLY A 23 16.47 10.06 -15.61
N ALA A 24 16.47 8.80 -15.17
CA ALA A 24 15.31 7.95 -15.23
C ALA A 24 14.27 8.56 -14.29
N THR A 25 13.10 8.83 -14.83
CA THR A 25 11.90 9.07 -14.02
C THR A 25 11.77 7.91 -13.06
N THR A 26 11.96 8.16 -11.78
CA THR A 26 11.93 7.15 -10.73
C THR A 26 10.48 6.82 -10.32
N ALA A 27 9.60 6.61 -11.30
CA ALA A 27 8.27 6.04 -11.10
C ALA A 27 8.38 4.50 -11.08
N GLY A 28 7.32 3.83 -10.68
CA GLY A 28 7.31 2.38 -10.53
C GLY A 28 7.55 1.97 -9.08
N ILE A 29 8.48 1.05 -8.84
CA ILE A 29 8.78 0.53 -7.50
C ILE A 29 10.18 0.93 -7.07
N LEU A 30 10.29 1.41 -5.85
CA LEU A 30 11.54 1.65 -5.15
C LEU A 30 11.70 0.63 -4.02
N LYS A 31 12.92 0.20 -3.77
CA LYS A 31 13.30 -0.72 -2.70
C LYS A 31 14.42 -0.11 -1.86
N THR A 32 14.35 -0.29 -0.55
CA THR A 32 15.45 -0.07 0.38
C THR A 32 15.86 -1.39 1.02
N SER A 33 17.14 -1.56 1.32
CA SER A 33 17.68 -2.69 2.10
C SER A 33 18.44 -2.22 3.35
N ASN A 34 18.47 -0.92 3.60
CA ASN A 34 19.21 -0.30 4.71
C ASN A 34 18.31 0.52 5.63
N GLY A 35 17.03 0.13 5.73
CA GLY A 35 16.09 0.74 6.65
C GLY A 35 15.60 2.12 6.22
N GLY A 36 15.55 2.38 4.92
CA GLY A 36 15.00 3.62 4.38
C GLY A 36 16.02 4.77 4.25
N VAL A 37 17.32 4.49 4.42
CA VAL A 37 18.38 5.50 4.21
C VAL A 37 18.51 5.82 2.73
N ASP A 38 18.56 4.76 1.89
CA ASP A 38 18.62 4.89 0.44
C ASP A 38 17.50 4.10 -0.21
N TRP A 39 16.95 4.64 -1.30
CA TRP A 39 15.92 4.00 -2.11
C TRP A 39 16.40 3.84 -3.54
N GLN A 40 16.26 2.64 -4.09
CA GLN A 40 16.73 2.30 -5.42
C GLN A 40 15.57 1.77 -6.28
N ALA A 41 15.58 2.07 -7.56
CA ALA A 41 14.59 1.57 -8.51
C ALA A 41 14.67 0.03 -8.61
N SER A 42 13.51 -0.63 -8.58
CA SER A 42 13.35 -2.08 -8.66
C SER A 42 12.30 -2.42 -9.71
N ASN A 43 12.62 -2.14 -10.98
CA ASN A 43 11.64 -2.00 -12.06
C ASN A 43 11.88 -2.91 -13.27
N ILE A 44 12.85 -3.82 -13.24
CA ILE A 44 13.26 -4.62 -14.40
C ILE A 44 12.21 -5.70 -14.69
N LEU A 45 11.80 -5.87 -15.94
CA LEU A 45 11.01 -7.02 -16.36
C LEU A 45 11.88 -8.28 -16.47
N LYS A 46 11.29 -9.43 -16.14
CA LYS A 46 11.97 -10.73 -16.09
C LYS A 46 12.65 -11.15 -17.38
N ASP A 47 12.13 -10.71 -18.51
CA ASP A 47 12.70 -10.96 -19.83
C ASP A 47 13.87 -10.02 -20.18
N GLY A 48 14.15 -9.04 -19.31
CA GLY A 48 15.19 -8.03 -19.52
C GLY A 48 14.90 -7.03 -20.63
N THR A 49 13.73 -7.09 -21.27
CA THR A 49 13.40 -6.28 -22.44
C THR A 49 12.70 -4.98 -22.10
N GLY A 50 12.28 -4.80 -20.84
CA GLY A 50 11.49 -3.65 -20.42
C GLY A 50 11.59 -3.34 -18.95
N SER A 51 10.76 -2.38 -18.54
CA SER A 51 10.71 -1.87 -17.17
C SER A 51 9.29 -1.46 -16.79
N ILE A 52 8.95 -1.60 -15.50
CA ILE A 52 7.75 -1.03 -14.92
C ILE A 52 7.96 0.40 -14.40
N ALA A 53 9.11 1.00 -14.68
CA ALA A 53 9.34 2.43 -14.46
C ALA A 53 8.32 3.26 -15.25
N GLY A 54 7.78 4.31 -14.63
CA GLY A 54 6.71 5.12 -15.23
C GLY A 54 5.29 4.61 -14.99
N LEU A 55 5.11 3.43 -14.39
CA LEU A 55 3.78 2.96 -13.99
C LEU A 55 3.33 3.62 -12.69
N SER A 56 2.05 3.97 -12.64
CA SER A 56 1.39 4.45 -11.42
C SER A 56 1.00 3.26 -10.54
N ILE A 57 1.81 2.95 -9.54
CA ILE A 57 1.59 1.82 -8.64
C ILE A 57 0.48 2.16 -7.65
N SER A 58 -0.54 1.30 -7.59
CA SER A 58 -1.68 1.46 -6.66
C SER A 58 -1.48 0.71 -5.34
N LYS A 59 -0.85 -0.48 -5.39
CA LYS A 59 -0.59 -1.31 -4.21
C LYS A 59 0.58 -2.25 -4.44
N ILE A 60 1.29 -2.56 -3.35
CA ILE A 60 2.31 -3.62 -3.27
C ILE A 60 1.92 -4.54 -2.10
N ALA A 61 2.06 -5.85 -2.26
CA ALA A 61 1.84 -6.81 -1.19
C ALA A 61 2.75 -8.04 -1.36
N PHE A 62 3.13 -8.66 -0.25
CA PHE A 62 3.75 -9.98 -0.24
C PHE A 62 2.71 -11.08 -0.50
N ASP A 63 3.19 -12.19 -1.03
CA ASP A 63 2.48 -13.44 -0.95
C ASP A 63 2.40 -13.86 0.53
N PRO A 64 1.21 -14.21 1.06
CA PRO A 64 1.08 -14.57 2.47
C PRO A 64 1.80 -15.88 2.86
N LEU A 65 2.22 -16.70 1.88
CA LEU A 65 2.90 -17.97 2.10
C LEU A 65 4.41 -17.93 1.77
N ALA A 66 4.90 -16.81 1.13
CA ALA A 66 6.29 -16.72 0.67
C ALA A 66 6.71 -15.25 0.53
N THR A 67 7.55 -14.77 1.41
CA THR A 67 7.96 -13.35 1.48
C THR A 67 8.90 -12.91 0.35
N GLU A 68 9.53 -13.85 -0.37
CA GLU A 68 10.29 -13.56 -1.59
C GLU A 68 9.37 -13.26 -2.79
N ILE A 69 8.07 -13.60 -2.70
CA ILE A 69 7.08 -13.34 -3.75
C ILE A 69 6.33 -12.06 -3.44
N LEU A 70 6.37 -11.11 -4.37
CA LEU A 70 5.66 -9.84 -4.29
C LEU A 70 4.71 -9.66 -5.48
N TYR A 71 3.67 -8.91 -5.23
CA TYR A 71 2.73 -8.45 -6.24
C TYR A 71 2.64 -6.93 -6.21
N ALA A 72 2.52 -6.33 -7.39
CA ALA A 72 2.32 -4.90 -7.55
C ALA A 72 1.23 -4.63 -8.58
N SER A 73 0.24 -3.83 -8.20
CA SER A 73 -0.82 -3.39 -9.11
C SER A 73 -0.59 -1.98 -9.60
N SER A 74 -1.07 -1.69 -10.80
CA SER A 74 -0.96 -0.40 -11.43
C SER A 74 -2.32 0.13 -11.88
N TYR A 75 -2.53 1.44 -11.73
CA TYR A 75 -3.73 2.13 -12.23
C TYR A 75 -3.87 2.14 -13.74
N ASN A 76 -2.83 1.79 -14.49
CA ASN A 76 -2.82 1.88 -15.94
C ASN A 76 -2.29 0.65 -16.66
N ALA A 77 -1.74 -0.35 -15.93
CA ALA A 77 -1.01 -1.43 -16.59
C ALA A 77 -1.22 -2.82 -15.99
N GLY A 78 -2.19 -3.01 -15.09
CA GLY A 78 -2.55 -4.34 -14.59
C GLY A 78 -1.78 -4.78 -13.34
N LEU A 79 -1.53 -6.10 -13.23
CA LEU A 79 -0.90 -6.76 -12.08
C LEU A 79 0.43 -7.41 -12.46
N TYR A 80 1.43 -7.17 -11.66
CA TYR A 80 2.78 -7.71 -11.80
C TYR A 80 3.11 -8.61 -10.61
N LYS A 81 3.92 -9.64 -10.86
CA LYS A 81 4.44 -10.58 -9.87
C LYS A 81 5.97 -10.60 -9.94
N SER A 82 6.61 -10.60 -8.79
CA SER A 82 8.03 -10.92 -8.62
C SER A 82 8.16 -12.20 -7.80
N VAL A 83 9.16 -13.01 -8.07
CA VAL A 83 9.48 -14.24 -7.31
C VAL A 83 10.89 -14.20 -6.72
N ASP A 84 11.52 -13.04 -6.72
CA ASP A 84 12.92 -12.83 -6.36
C ASP A 84 13.13 -11.55 -5.52
N GLY A 85 12.17 -11.23 -4.66
CA GLY A 85 12.25 -10.06 -3.77
C GLY A 85 12.23 -8.73 -4.49
N ALA A 86 11.44 -8.62 -5.54
CA ALA A 86 11.28 -7.49 -6.43
C ALA A 86 12.49 -7.20 -7.36
N ALA A 87 13.43 -8.14 -7.53
CA ALA A 87 14.54 -7.93 -8.46
C ALA A 87 14.05 -7.90 -9.92
N ASN A 88 13.10 -8.78 -10.25
CA ASN A 88 12.47 -8.84 -11.57
C ASN A 88 10.95 -8.99 -11.46
N TRP A 89 10.23 -8.45 -12.46
CA TRP A 89 8.78 -8.45 -12.51
C TRP A 89 8.24 -9.14 -13.76
N GLU A 90 7.15 -9.86 -13.61
CA GLU A 90 6.39 -10.48 -14.69
C GLU A 90 4.94 -9.98 -14.66
N GLN A 91 4.42 -9.54 -15.79
CA GLN A 91 3.03 -9.13 -15.89
C GLN A 91 2.12 -10.37 -15.95
N ILE A 92 1.22 -10.53 -14.97
CA ILE A 92 0.29 -11.66 -14.89
C ILE A 92 -1.16 -11.26 -15.21
N LEU A 93 -1.44 -9.95 -15.29
CA LEU A 93 -2.70 -9.41 -15.80
C LEU A 93 -2.38 -8.06 -16.43
N GLY A 94 -2.70 -7.89 -17.73
CA GLY A 94 -2.29 -6.72 -18.50
C GLY A 94 -3.41 -5.74 -18.80
N GLN A 95 -3.02 -4.50 -19.07
CA GLN A 95 -3.77 -3.43 -19.74
C GLN A 95 -5.15 -3.07 -19.13
N ILE A 96 -5.33 -3.30 -17.83
CA ILE A 96 -6.52 -2.86 -17.11
C ILE A 96 -6.11 -2.07 -15.85
N PRO A 97 -6.88 -1.02 -15.49
CA PRO A 97 -6.62 -0.24 -14.26
C PRO A 97 -6.98 -1.03 -13.02
N ILE A 98 -5.98 -1.41 -12.21
CA ILE A 98 -6.20 -2.09 -10.93
C ILE A 98 -6.02 -1.09 -9.80
N ILE A 99 -7.03 -0.95 -8.95
CA ILE A 99 -7.03 -0.06 -7.78
C ILE A 99 -6.55 -0.82 -6.53
N ASP A 100 -7.07 -2.03 -6.32
CA ASP A 100 -6.71 -2.87 -5.18
C ASP A 100 -6.67 -4.35 -5.59
N PHE A 101 -5.97 -5.16 -4.80
CA PHE A 101 -5.94 -6.61 -4.95
C PHE A 101 -5.72 -7.28 -3.60
N VAL A 102 -6.06 -8.56 -3.50
CA VAL A 102 -5.77 -9.38 -2.34
C VAL A 102 -5.44 -10.80 -2.78
N ILE A 103 -4.41 -11.38 -2.16
CA ILE A 103 -4.03 -12.78 -2.35
C ILE A 103 -4.77 -13.61 -1.30
N HIS A 104 -5.25 -14.78 -1.69
CA HIS A 104 -5.88 -15.71 -0.77
C HIS A 104 -4.88 -16.16 0.30
N PRO A 105 -5.22 -16.13 1.61
CA PRO A 105 -4.25 -16.33 2.69
C PRO A 105 -3.64 -17.75 2.74
N TYR A 106 -4.26 -18.72 2.10
CA TYR A 106 -3.85 -20.13 2.11
C TYR A 106 -3.60 -20.71 0.71
N ASP A 107 -3.69 -19.89 -0.35
CA ASP A 107 -3.47 -20.34 -1.73
C ASP A 107 -2.93 -19.22 -2.60
N SER A 108 -1.63 -19.21 -2.85
CA SER A 108 -0.94 -18.21 -3.67
C SER A 108 -1.38 -18.17 -5.14
N LYS A 109 -2.14 -19.18 -5.61
CA LYS A 109 -2.69 -19.18 -6.98
C LYS A 109 -4.01 -18.43 -7.09
N THR A 110 -4.70 -18.21 -5.97
CA THR A 110 -5.96 -17.49 -5.93
C THR A 110 -5.72 -16.04 -5.57
N ILE A 111 -5.98 -15.14 -6.53
CA ILE A 111 -5.78 -13.69 -6.40
C ILE A 111 -7.04 -12.99 -6.88
N TYR A 112 -7.48 -12.01 -6.12
CA TYR A 112 -8.59 -11.15 -6.47
C TYR A 112 -8.07 -9.76 -6.79
N VAL A 113 -8.62 -9.13 -7.83
CA VAL A 113 -8.31 -7.74 -8.20
C VAL A 113 -9.58 -6.92 -8.33
N SER A 114 -9.49 -5.62 -8.10
CA SER A 114 -10.59 -4.69 -8.22
C SER A 114 -10.18 -3.39 -8.91
N GLY A 115 -11.12 -2.77 -9.60
CA GLY A 115 -10.89 -1.54 -10.33
C GLY A 115 -12.09 -1.04 -11.09
N ALA A 116 -11.84 -0.22 -12.11
CA ALA A 116 -12.82 0.23 -13.08
C ALA A 116 -12.37 -0.26 -14.48
N PHE A 117 -13.05 -1.27 -15.01
CA PHE A 117 -12.72 -1.88 -16.29
C PHE A 117 -13.86 -1.61 -17.27
N GLU A 118 -13.56 -1.06 -18.45
CA GLU A 118 -14.56 -0.73 -19.47
C GLU A 118 -15.70 0.13 -18.90
N GLU A 119 -15.33 1.20 -18.17
CA GLU A 119 -16.24 2.17 -17.54
C GLU A 119 -17.08 1.63 -16.37
N ARG A 120 -16.89 0.38 -15.96
CA ARG A 120 -17.61 -0.23 -14.83
C ARG A 120 -16.67 -0.74 -13.75
N GLY A 121 -17.09 -0.62 -12.52
CA GLY A 121 -16.44 -1.27 -11.40
C GLY A 121 -16.57 -2.77 -11.51
N ARG A 122 -15.44 -3.48 -11.47
CA ARG A 122 -15.41 -4.94 -11.47
C ARG A 122 -14.46 -5.48 -10.42
N ALA A 123 -14.76 -6.69 -9.96
CA ALA A 123 -13.82 -7.54 -9.27
C ALA A 123 -13.60 -8.81 -10.09
N LEU A 124 -12.33 -9.18 -10.30
CA LEU A 124 -11.93 -10.40 -10.99
C LEU A 124 -11.19 -11.32 -10.04
N VAL A 125 -11.22 -12.62 -10.34
CA VAL A 125 -10.44 -13.63 -9.63
C VAL A 125 -9.68 -14.52 -10.61
N THR A 126 -8.44 -14.84 -10.27
CA THR A 126 -7.71 -16.00 -10.80
C THR A 126 -7.65 -17.09 -9.75
N ARG A 127 -7.64 -18.36 -10.15
CA ARG A 127 -7.39 -19.55 -9.29
C ARG A 127 -6.25 -20.40 -9.83
N ASP A 128 -5.53 -19.92 -10.82
CA ASP A 128 -4.45 -20.62 -11.52
C ASP A 128 -3.15 -19.81 -11.60
N GLY A 129 -3.03 -18.79 -10.73
CA GLY A 129 -1.84 -17.94 -10.61
C GLY A 129 -1.71 -16.89 -11.72
N GLY A 130 -2.85 -16.44 -12.27
CA GLY A 130 -2.90 -15.38 -13.25
C GLY A 130 -3.00 -15.85 -14.71
N LYS A 131 -3.13 -17.17 -14.96
CA LYS A 131 -3.26 -17.69 -16.33
C LYS A 131 -4.65 -17.41 -16.92
N SER A 132 -5.69 -17.44 -16.08
CA SER A 132 -7.06 -17.07 -16.46
C SER A 132 -7.71 -16.21 -15.38
N TRP A 133 -8.63 -15.33 -15.79
CA TRP A 133 -9.33 -14.39 -14.91
C TRP A 133 -10.82 -14.40 -15.20
N ASN A 134 -11.62 -14.45 -14.15
CA ASN A 134 -13.09 -14.46 -14.24
C ASN A 134 -13.66 -13.30 -13.41
N ALA A 135 -14.67 -12.63 -13.96
CA ALA A 135 -15.41 -11.62 -13.21
C ALA A 135 -16.30 -12.29 -12.17
N ILE A 136 -16.21 -11.81 -10.92
CA ILE A 136 -17.07 -12.23 -9.81
C ILE A 136 -18.03 -11.12 -9.38
N TYR A 137 -17.74 -9.86 -9.74
CA TYR A 137 -18.63 -8.73 -9.53
C TYR A 137 -18.53 -7.75 -10.68
N THR A 138 -19.66 -7.16 -11.04
CA THR A 138 -19.74 -6.02 -11.98
C THR A 138 -20.78 -5.03 -11.44
N ALA A 139 -20.38 -3.77 -11.28
CA ALA A 139 -21.27 -2.71 -10.82
C ALA A 139 -22.43 -2.50 -11.79
N ALA A 140 -23.61 -2.22 -11.26
CA ALA A 140 -24.81 -2.01 -12.06
C ALA A 140 -24.73 -0.72 -12.89
N THR A 141 -24.08 0.31 -12.37
CA THR A 141 -23.96 1.63 -12.98
C THR A 141 -22.58 1.85 -13.60
N ASN A 142 -22.52 2.61 -14.70
CA ASN A 142 -21.28 3.11 -15.26
C ASN A 142 -20.64 4.12 -14.30
N SER A 143 -19.33 4.35 -14.46
CA SER A 143 -18.52 5.28 -13.64
C SER A 143 -18.35 4.90 -12.17
N THR A 144 -19.02 3.84 -11.68
CA THR A 144 -18.75 3.28 -10.35
C THR A 144 -17.48 2.43 -10.38
N ALA A 145 -16.54 2.67 -9.50
CA ALA A 145 -15.32 1.86 -9.37
C ALA A 145 -15.39 0.95 -8.14
N VAL A 146 -14.86 -0.27 -8.22
CA VAL A 146 -14.54 -1.10 -7.04
C VAL A 146 -13.19 -0.64 -6.50
N ARG A 147 -13.23 0.14 -5.42
CA ARG A 147 -12.08 0.86 -4.85
C ARG A 147 -11.21 -0.01 -3.95
N SER A 148 -11.82 -0.97 -3.29
CA SER A 148 -11.10 -1.88 -2.38
C SER A 148 -11.74 -3.24 -2.38
N ILE A 149 -10.91 -4.28 -2.17
CA ILE A 149 -11.31 -5.66 -2.00
C ILE A 149 -10.55 -6.28 -0.84
N ALA A 150 -11.25 -7.02 0.02
CA ALA A 150 -10.65 -7.70 1.17
C ALA A 150 -11.29 -9.06 1.38
N LEU A 151 -10.52 -10.02 1.92
CA LEU A 151 -10.98 -11.34 2.33
C LEU A 151 -10.98 -11.42 3.86
N ASN A 152 -11.94 -12.16 4.42
CA ASN A 152 -11.85 -12.59 5.80
C ASN A 152 -10.71 -13.63 5.93
N PRO A 153 -9.64 -13.37 6.70
CA PRO A 153 -8.54 -14.32 6.77
C PRO A 153 -8.92 -15.67 7.42
N ASN A 154 -9.98 -15.69 8.22
CA ASN A 154 -10.47 -16.91 8.88
C ASN A 154 -11.47 -17.71 8.01
N SER A 155 -12.08 -17.08 7.02
CA SER A 155 -13.08 -17.65 6.10
C SER A 155 -12.95 -16.94 4.75
N PRO A 156 -11.96 -17.30 3.91
CA PRO A 156 -11.61 -16.52 2.70
C PRO A 156 -12.67 -16.50 1.60
N GLU A 157 -13.68 -17.35 1.67
CA GLU A 157 -14.90 -17.26 0.84
C GLU A 157 -15.75 -16.04 1.18
N GLN A 158 -15.54 -15.42 2.34
CA GLN A 158 -16.14 -14.13 2.69
C GLN A 158 -15.31 -13.01 2.10
N ILE A 159 -15.92 -12.28 1.16
CA ILE A 159 -15.29 -11.21 0.39
C ILE A 159 -16.03 -9.91 0.66
N ALA A 160 -15.29 -8.83 0.91
CA ALA A 160 -15.82 -7.49 0.99
C ALA A 160 -15.29 -6.64 -0.16
N ILE A 161 -16.17 -5.88 -0.83
CA ILE A 161 -15.81 -4.87 -1.82
C ILE A 161 -16.41 -3.52 -1.44
N GLY A 162 -15.63 -2.46 -1.63
CA GLY A 162 -16.03 -1.07 -1.38
C GLY A 162 -16.11 -0.29 -2.68
N LEU A 163 -17.24 0.37 -2.90
CA LEU A 163 -17.49 1.13 -4.11
C LEU A 163 -17.15 2.61 -3.95
N SER A 164 -16.95 3.27 -5.10
CA SER A 164 -16.71 4.73 -5.16
C SER A 164 -17.89 5.57 -4.68
N GLU A 165 -19.09 5.01 -4.73
CA GLU A 165 -20.33 5.67 -4.31
C GLU A 165 -20.64 5.44 -2.82
N GLY A 166 -19.87 4.57 -2.14
CA GLY A 166 -19.96 4.34 -0.69
C GLY A 166 -20.68 3.08 -0.27
N GLU A 167 -21.07 2.23 -1.20
CA GLU A 167 -21.64 0.94 -0.88
C GLU A 167 -20.55 -0.06 -0.49
N LEU A 168 -20.78 -0.73 0.62
CA LEU A 168 -20.07 -1.91 1.05
C LEU A 168 -20.88 -3.14 0.67
N ILE A 169 -20.32 -3.96 -0.20
CA ILE A 169 -20.95 -5.16 -0.75
C ILE A 169 -20.20 -6.38 -0.23
N LEU A 170 -20.92 -7.39 0.25
CA LEU A 170 -20.35 -8.63 0.82
C LEU A 170 -20.82 -9.86 0.05
N SER A 171 -19.91 -10.82 -0.09
CA SER A 171 -20.17 -12.19 -0.50
C SER A 171 -19.77 -13.14 0.62
N ASN A 172 -20.50 -14.25 0.81
CA ASN A 172 -20.17 -15.34 1.73
C ASN A 172 -19.85 -16.66 1.01
N ASP A 173 -19.77 -16.65 -0.31
CA ASP A 173 -19.68 -17.82 -1.18
C ASP A 173 -18.64 -17.67 -2.31
N GLY A 174 -17.56 -16.96 -2.02
CA GLY A 174 -16.45 -16.78 -2.96
C GLY A 174 -16.78 -15.89 -4.16
N GLY A 175 -17.79 -15.02 -4.04
CA GLY A 175 -18.22 -14.11 -5.07
C GLY A 175 -19.34 -14.63 -5.98
N ALA A 176 -19.98 -15.77 -5.64
CA ALA A 176 -21.10 -16.28 -6.40
C ALA A 176 -22.37 -15.44 -6.19
N THR A 177 -22.62 -14.99 -4.96
CA THR A 177 -23.71 -14.07 -4.64
C THR A 177 -23.22 -12.88 -3.81
N TRP A 178 -23.93 -11.75 -3.90
CA TRP A 178 -23.55 -10.50 -3.27
C TRP A 178 -24.74 -9.83 -2.60
N ARG A 179 -24.51 -9.23 -1.40
CA ARG A 179 -25.47 -8.42 -0.68
C ARG A 179 -24.91 -7.05 -0.36
N LEU A 180 -25.75 -6.03 -0.35
CA LEU A 180 -25.42 -4.73 0.25
C LEU A 180 -25.36 -4.91 1.79
N ALA A 181 -24.23 -4.58 2.39
CA ALA A 181 -24.06 -4.61 3.84
C ALA A 181 -24.35 -3.24 4.45
N GLN A 182 -23.79 -2.19 3.88
CA GLN A 182 -23.90 -0.81 4.37
C GLN A 182 -23.74 0.18 3.21
N SER A 183 -24.42 1.33 3.31
CA SER A 183 -24.14 2.50 2.46
C SER A 183 -23.70 3.66 3.36
N TYR A 184 -22.54 4.25 3.00
CA TYR A 184 -21.95 5.38 3.72
C TYR A 184 -22.21 6.72 3.04
N ASN A 185 -22.82 6.74 1.85
CA ASN A 185 -23.05 7.91 1.02
C ASN A 185 -21.77 8.73 0.74
N ASP A 186 -20.60 8.09 0.83
CA ASP A 186 -19.29 8.69 0.57
C ASP A 186 -18.28 7.58 0.25
N ARG A 187 -17.31 7.90 -0.56
CA ARG A 187 -16.35 6.96 -1.15
C ARG A 187 -15.65 6.10 -0.10
N ILE A 188 -15.69 4.79 -0.28
CA ILE A 188 -14.83 3.85 0.46
C ILE A 188 -13.43 3.91 -0.15
N ASN A 189 -12.47 4.33 0.66
CA ASN A 189 -11.05 4.39 0.24
C ASN A 189 -10.34 3.05 0.42
N LYS A 190 -10.63 2.34 1.52
CA LYS A 190 -9.95 1.09 1.87
C LYS A 190 -10.82 0.21 2.73
N ILE A 191 -10.71 -1.10 2.54
CA ILE A 191 -11.19 -2.13 3.46
C ILE A 191 -9.99 -2.92 3.94
N ILE A 192 -9.88 -3.13 5.25
CA ILE A 192 -8.92 -4.05 5.86
C ILE A 192 -9.73 -5.07 6.63
N TRP A 193 -9.51 -6.35 6.35
CA TRP A 193 -10.13 -7.43 7.09
C TRP A 193 -9.04 -8.30 7.72
N ASN A 194 -8.94 -8.30 9.03
CA ASN A 194 -8.01 -9.09 9.80
C ASN A 194 -8.76 -9.99 10.80
N SER A 195 -8.05 -10.72 11.66
CA SER A 195 -8.63 -11.59 12.68
C SER A 195 -9.51 -10.88 13.69
N ASP A 196 -9.31 -9.57 13.90
CA ASP A 196 -10.04 -8.73 14.86
C ASP A 196 -11.34 -8.13 14.30
N GLY A 197 -11.51 -8.18 12.96
CA GLY A 197 -12.68 -7.64 12.29
C GLY A 197 -12.39 -6.95 10.98
N MET A 198 -13.44 -6.34 10.45
CA MET A 198 -13.39 -5.58 9.21
C MET A 198 -13.36 -4.08 9.52
N TYR A 199 -12.42 -3.38 8.91
CA TYR A 199 -12.28 -1.92 8.99
C TYR A 199 -12.58 -1.31 7.63
N VAL A 200 -13.46 -0.30 7.61
CA VAL A 200 -13.87 0.41 6.39
C VAL A 200 -13.47 1.88 6.53
N VAL A 201 -12.54 2.32 5.71
CA VAL A 201 -12.10 3.71 5.63
C VAL A 201 -12.98 4.44 4.63
N VAL A 202 -13.82 5.32 5.12
CA VAL A 202 -14.73 6.16 4.33
C VAL A 202 -14.16 7.57 4.26
N LYS A 203 -14.05 8.11 3.06
CA LYS A 203 -13.21 9.30 2.76
C LYS A 203 -13.45 10.47 3.72
N ALA A 204 -14.65 11.00 3.81
CA ALA A 204 -14.95 12.17 4.63
C ALA A 204 -15.61 11.83 5.97
N THR A 205 -16.16 10.62 6.11
CA THR A 205 -16.96 10.25 7.27
C THR A 205 -16.12 9.68 8.41
N GLY A 206 -15.07 8.89 8.10
CA GLY A 206 -14.21 8.27 9.12
C GLY A 206 -13.93 6.80 8.89
N ILE A 207 -13.58 6.10 9.97
CA ILE A 207 -13.27 4.68 9.94
C ILE A 207 -14.30 3.93 10.77
N PHE A 208 -14.89 2.92 10.15
CA PHE A 208 -15.88 2.04 10.76
C PHE A 208 -15.26 0.66 10.99
N LYS A 209 -15.59 0.04 12.13
CA LYS A 209 -15.19 -1.32 12.49
C LYS A 209 -16.42 -2.21 12.64
N SER A 210 -16.35 -3.41 12.08
CA SER A 210 -17.25 -4.52 12.31
C SER A 210 -16.51 -5.70 12.93
N THR A 211 -17.08 -6.32 13.96
CA THR A 211 -16.57 -7.54 14.61
C THR A 211 -17.49 -8.74 14.38
N ASP A 212 -18.55 -8.58 13.58
CA ASP A 212 -19.58 -9.56 13.30
C ASP A 212 -19.73 -9.86 11.78
N SER A 213 -18.59 -9.83 11.08
CA SER A 213 -18.49 -10.10 9.63
C SER A 213 -19.39 -9.19 8.77
N GLY A 214 -19.48 -7.91 9.16
CA GLY A 214 -20.18 -6.89 8.40
C GLY A 214 -21.70 -6.88 8.59
N ASN A 215 -22.20 -7.38 9.70
CA ASN A 215 -23.63 -7.23 10.07
C ASN A 215 -23.91 -5.93 10.81
N SER A 216 -22.94 -5.43 11.58
CA SER A 216 -23.00 -4.11 12.20
C SER A 216 -21.66 -3.38 12.15
N PHE A 217 -21.70 -2.04 12.21
CA PHE A 217 -20.52 -1.18 12.13
C PHE A 217 -20.53 -0.10 13.19
N GLN A 218 -19.39 0.10 13.84
CA GLN A 218 -19.16 1.19 14.80
C GLN A 218 -18.14 2.18 14.24
N LEU A 219 -18.42 3.48 14.30
CA LEU A 219 -17.48 4.54 13.98
C LEU A 219 -16.40 4.63 15.07
N ILE A 220 -15.14 4.32 14.73
CA ILE A 220 -14.01 4.34 15.66
C ILE A 220 -13.20 5.65 15.63
N THR A 221 -13.55 6.58 14.75
CA THR A 221 -12.93 7.91 14.65
C THR A 221 -13.80 9.04 15.18
N ALA A 222 -14.89 8.74 15.91
CA ALA A 222 -15.76 9.77 16.48
C ALA A 222 -15.00 10.74 17.41
N GLY A 223 -14.06 10.24 18.22
CA GLY A 223 -13.21 11.06 19.08
C GLY A 223 -12.21 11.94 18.31
N LEU A 224 -11.82 11.53 17.10
CA LEU A 224 -10.92 12.29 16.24
C LEU A 224 -11.58 13.55 15.66
N GLN A 225 -12.85 13.43 15.27
CA GLN A 225 -13.65 14.56 14.78
C GLN A 225 -13.86 15.63 15.86
N SER A 226 -13.98 15.21 17.12
CA SER A 226 -14.14 16.11 18.27
C SER A 226 -12.83 16.74 18.73
N ALA A 227 -11.69 16.03 18.59
CA ALA A 227 -10.37 16.52 18.98
C ALA A 227 -9.83 17.64 18.07
N GLY A 228 -10.32 17.74 16.84
CA GLY A 228 -10.01 18.85 15.93
C GLY A 228 -10.43 20.20 16.45
N ASN A 229 -11.31 20.25 17.46
CA ASN A 229 -11.76 21.51 18.10
C ASN A 229 -10.95 21.90 19.35
N THR A 230 -10.03 21.07 19.85
CA THR A 230 -9.31 21.30 21.13
C THR A 230 -7.79 21.31 21.03
N SER A 231 -7.21 20.92 19.89
CA SER A 231 -5.75 20.96 19.69
C SER A 231 -5.30 22.31 19.10
N THR A 232 -4.03 22.67 19.31
CA THR A 232 -3.36 23.88 18.81
C THR A 232 -3.51 24.13 17.29
N LEU A 233 -3.99 23.15 16.51
CA LEU A 233 -4.34 23.27 15.08
C LEU A 233 -5.68 23.96 14.83
N SER A 234 -6.53 24.16 15.84
CA SER A 234 -7.79 24.92 15.71
C SER A 234 -7.57 26.40 15.40
N ILE A 235 -6.32 26.87 15.40
CA ILE A 235 -5.96 28.27 15.03
C ILE A 235 -6.46 28.65 13.62
N PHE A 236 -6.75 27.65 12.76
CA PHE A 236 -7.22 27.88 11.39
C PHE A 236 -8.63 27.35 11.11
N GLY A 237 -9.36 26.85 12.11
CA GLY A 237 -10.72 26.32 11.88
C GLY A 237 -10.79 25.10 10.96
N SER A 238 -9.68 24.40 10.74
CA SER A 238 -9.62 23.26 9.82
C SER A 238 -10.16 22.00 10.48
N SER A 239 -11.04 21.30 9.79
CA SER A 239 -11.56 19.99 10.19
C SER A 239 -10.97 18.88 9.31
N ILE A 240 -10.96 17.63 9.83
CA ILE A 240 -10.62 16.47 9.01
C ILE A 240 -11.71 16.33 7.94
N SER A 241 -11.30 16.46 6.69
CA SER A 241 -12.15 16.32 5.51
C SER A 241 -11.83 15.08 4.69
N SER A 242 -10.73 14.40 4.99
CA SER A 242 -10.41 13.11 4.38
C SER A 242 -9.60 12.20 5.30
N TYR A 243 -10.01 10.93 5.32
CA TYR A 243 -9.28 9.79 5.85
C TYR A 243 -8.72 9.02 4.66
N ASN A 244 -7.38 8.97 4.53
CA ASN A 244 -6.75 8.47 3.32
C ASN A 244 -6.35 7.00 3.46
N GLN A 245 -5.52 6.68 4.47
CA GLN A 245 -5.01 5.34 4.71
C GLN A 245 -5.11 4.99 6.20
N LEU A 246 -5.39 3.72 6.48
CA LEU A 246 -5.33 3.10 7.79
C LEU A 246 -4.24 2.03 7.76
N ALA A 247 -3.32 2.07 8.71
CA ALA A 247 -2.40 1.00 9.01
C ALA A 247 -2.70 0.44 10.40
N ILE A 248 -2.80 -0.87 10.50
CA ILE A 248 -3.04 -1.60 11.76
C ILE A 248 -1.79 -2.42 12.02
N SER A 249 -1.29 -2.38 13.25
CA SER A 249 -0.12 -3.17 13.61
C SER A 249 -0.41 -4.67 13.47
N PRO A 250 0.45 -5.41 12.80
CA PRO A 250 0.31 -6.86 12.68
C PRO A 250 0.43 -7.61 14.01
N SER A 251 1.20 -7.07 14.98
CA SER A 251 1.46 -7.69 16.27
C SER A 251 0.46 -7.28 17.35
N ASN A 252 -0.20 -6.10 17.19
CA ASN A 252 -1.13 -5.55 18.14
C ASN A 252 -2.20 -4.71 17.44
N SER A 253 -3.34 -5.29 17.17
CA SER A 253 -4.47 -4.62 16.50
C SER A 253 -5.04 -3.41 17.24
N GLY A 254 -4.71 -3.23 18.52
CA GLY A 254 -4.98 -2.00 19.26
C GLY A 254 -4.14 -0.81 18.80
N THR A 255 -2.97 -1.06 18.21
CA THR A 255 -2.10 -0.02 17.66
C THR A 255 -2.43 0.24 16.19
N MET A 256 -2.87 1.46 15.91
CA MET A 256 -3.30 1.89 14.59
C MET A 256 -2.79 3.28 14.27
N TYR A 257 -2.59 3.54 12.99
CA TYR A 257 -2.29 4.86 12.46
C TYR A 257 -3.22 5.20 11.31
N VAL A 258 -3.65 6.44 11.25
CA VAL A 258 -4.48 6.95 10.15
C VAL A 258 -3.85 8.22 9.57
N THR A 259 -3.75 8.26 8.25
CA THR A 259 -3.36 9.47 7.52
C THR A 259 -4.61 10.23 7.12
N THR A 260 -4.58 11.55 7.34
CA THR A 260 -5.70 12.47 7.03
C THR A 260 -5.18 13.68 6.26
N ASN A 261 -6.08 14.54 5.81
CA ASN A 261 -5.69 15.85 5.26
C ASN A 261 -5.02 16.80 6.29
N LEU A 262 -5.07 16.49 7.58
CA LEU A 262 -4.44 17.28 8.65
C LEU A 262 -3.19 16.62 9.24
N GLY A 263 -2.74 15.49 8.69
CA GLY A 263 -1.55 14.78 9.16
C GLY A 263 -1.82 13.36 9.64
N LEU A 264 -0.95 12.89 10.52
CA LEU A 264 -0.92 11.52 11.04
C LEU A 264 -1.50 11.46 12.46
N TYR A 265 -2.38 10.51 12.71
CA TYR A 265 -2.91 10.22 14.04
C TYR A 265 -2.67 8.75 14.40
N ARG A 266 -2.51 8.51 15.69
CA ARG A 266 -2.23 7.19 16.29
C ARG A 266 -3.25 6.84 17.34
N SER A 267 -3.66 5.58 17.40
CA SER A 267 -4.41 4.96 18.50
C SER A 267 -3.62 3.78 19.07
N PHE A 268 -3.75 3.52 20.38
CA PHE A 268 -3.23 2.33 21.07
C PHE A 268 -4.34 1.43 21.63
N ASN A 269 -5.60 1.78 21.40
CA ASN A 269 -6.76 1.11 22.01
C ASN A 269 -7.85 0.79 20.97
N GLY A 270 -7.45 0.44 19.75
CA GLY A 270 -8.38 0.01 18.70
C GLY A 270 -9.26 1.12 18.13
N GLY A 271 -8.80 2.38 18.22
CA GLY A 271 -9.52 3.53 17.70
C GLY A 271 -10.44 4.21 18.70
N LEU A 272 -10.47 3.78 19.97
CA LEU A 272 -11.29 4.44 21.01
C LEU A 272 -10.80 5.87 21.30
N THR A 273 -9.47 6.06 21.29
CA THR A 273 -8.84 7.38 21.41
C THR A 273 -7.73 7.52 20.38
N TRP A 274 -7.51 8.76 19.93
CA TRP A 274 -6.52 9.11 18.93
C TRP A 274 -5.64 10.26 19.41
N GLN A 275 -4.37 10.21 19.05
CA GLN A 275 -3.37 11.23 19.33
C GLN A 275 -2.73 11.68 18.02
N PHE A 276 -2.52 12.98 17.88
CA PHE A 276 -1.78 13.54 16.77
C PHE A 276 -0.30 13.15 16.87
N VAL A 277 0.30 12.75 15.76
CA VAL A 277 1.72 12.43 15.67
C VAL A 277 2.42 13.54 14.90
N THR A 278 3.30 14.27 15.58
CA THR A 278 4.05 15.35 14.95
C THR A 278 5.09 14.76 13.99
N MET A 279 5.05 15.21 12.75
CA MET A 279 6.01 14.84 11.70
C MET A 279 6.74 16.09 11.22
N PRO A 280 8.01 15.98 10.80
CA PRO A 280 8.77 17.10 10.22
C PRO A 280 8.39 17.33 8.76
N LEU A 281 7.08 17.50 8.50
CA LEU A 281 6.56 17.72 7.15
C LEU A 281 7.03 19.04 6.57
N SER A 282 7.19 19.09 5.25
CA SER A 282 7.42 20.35 4.57
C SER A 282 6.18 21.25 4.70
N GLN A 283 6.35 22.57 4.79
CA GLN A 283 5.25 23.53 4.96
C GLN A 283 4.23 23.52 3.81
N SER A 284 4.51 22.82 2.73
CA SER A 284 3.66 22.75 1.52
C SER A 284 2.74 21.55 1.48
N SER A 285 2.89 20.56 2.37
CA SER A 285 2.05 19.37 2.40
C SER A 285 1.74 18.99 3.85
N LEU A 286 0.45 18.74 4.13
CA LEU A 286 -0.04 18.30 5.44
C LEU A 286 -0.70 16.93 5.36
N ALA A 287 -0.71 16.30 4.18
CA ALA A 287 -1.50 15.09 3.92
C ALA A 287 -0.61 13.91 3.54
N PRO A 288 -0.15 13.10 4.51
CA PRO A 288 0.58 11.88 4.22
C PRO A 288 -0.19 10.97 3.27
N THR A 289 0.49 10.44 2.25
CA THR A 289 -0.12 9.68 1.15
C THR A 289 -0.11 8.18 1.36
N ALA A 290 0.93 7.64 2.01
CA ALA A 290 1.00 6.22 2.36
C ALA A 290 1.63 6.02 3.74
N ILE A 291 1.32 4.87 4.35
CA ILE A 291 1.85 4.45 5.64
C ILE A 291 2.04 2.93 5.68
N ALA A 292 3.12 2.49 6.30
CA ALA A 292 3.36 1.09 6.63
C ALA A 292 3.98 0.95 8.03
N ILE A 293 3.57 -0.10 8.74
CA ILE A 293 4.10 -0.48 10.06
C ILE A 293 4.93 -1.75 9.88
N ALA A 294 6.11 -1.81 10.47
CA ALA A 294 6.93 -3.02 10.43
C ALA A 294 6.35 -4.10 11.35
N ASN A 295 6.36 -5.35 10.89
CA ASN A 295 5.91 -6.51 11.70
C ASN A 295 6.75 -6.70 12.97
N SER A 296 8.03 -6.30 12.94
CA SER A 296 8.97 -6.48 14.04
C SER A 296 8.73 -5.55 15.22
N SER A 297 8.03 -4.43 15.01
CA SER A 297 7.76 -3.44 16.07
C SER A 297 6.72 -2.41 15.63
N ASP A 298 5.73 -2.18 16.48
CA ASP A 298 4.70 -1.14 16.34
C ASP A 298 5.27 0.29 16.30
N ASN A 299 6.53 0.44 16.74
CA ASN A 299 7.23 1.72 16.78
C ASN A 299 8.00 2.03 15.48
N VAL A 300 8.20 1.04 14.61
CA VAL A 300 8.88 1.24 13.32
C VAL A 300 7.84 1.49 12.23
N ILE A 301 7.79 2.73 11.77
CA ILE A 301 6.76 3.18 10.83
C ILE A 301 7.43 3.94 9.69
N TYR A 302 6.95 3.71 8.49
CA TYR A 302 7.29 4.48 7.30
C TYR A 302 6.04 5.26 6.86
N VAL A 303 6.21 6.54 6.58
CA VAL A 303 5.12 7.44 6.11
C VAL A 303 5.65 8.26 4.95
N SER A 304 4.87 8.39 3.89
CA SER A 304 5.23 9.24 2.76
C SER A 304 4.45 10.53 2.73
N ASP A 305 5.13 11.59 2.29
CA ASP A 305 4.56 12.89 1.95
C ASP A 305 5.17 13.35 0.62
N GLY A 306 4.39 13.31 -0.44
CA GLY A 306 4.90 13.54 -1.78
C GLY A 306 5.93 12.49 -2.19
N ASP A 307 7.14 12.93 -2.47
CA ASP A 307 8.31 12.11 -2.85
C ASP A 307 9.29 11.85 -1.69
N ILE A 308 8.94 12.31 -0.47
CA ILE A 308 9.74 12.09 0.73
C ILE A 308 9.15 10.93 1.52
N ILE A 309 10.00 10.01 1.97
CA ILE A 309 9.64 8.95 2.91
C ILE A 309 10.26 9.28 4.27
N TYR A 310 9.41 9.39 5.26
CA TYR A 310 9.78 9.56 6.68
C TYR A 310 9.77 8.21 7.37
N LYS A 311 10.75 7.97 8.23
CA LYS A 311 10.82 6.79 9.09
C LYS A 311 11.00 7.19 10.53
N THR A 312 10.29 6.51 11.42
CA THR A 312 10.55 6.53 12.85
C THR A 312 10.81 5.11 13.34
N ALA A 313 11.59 4.98 14.43
CA ALA A 313 11.83 3.72 15.12
C ALA A 313 11.36 3.76 16.59
N ASP A 314 10.77 4.87 17.02
CA ASP A 314 10.32 5.15 18.40
C ASP A 314 8.85 5.61 18.48
N GLY A 315 8.05 5.21 17.49
CA GLY A 315 6.60 5.50 17.44
C GLY A 315 6.28 6.96 17.15
N GLY A 316 7.17 7.69 16.48
CA GLY A 316 6.91 9.05 16.02
C GLY A 316 7.49 10.15 16.90
N THR A 317 8.43 9.82 17.81
CA THR A 317 9.14 10.81 18.62
C THR A 317 10.27 11.45 17.81
N ALA A 318 11.07 10.65 17.12
CA ALA A 318 12.12 11.10 16.20
C ALA A 318 11.90 10.53 14.80
N TRP A 319 12.25 11.32 13.79
CA TRP A 319 12.06 10.97 12.38
C TRP A 319 13.34 11.17 11.57
N SER A 320 13.63 10.25 10.69
CA SER A 320 14.54 10.42 9.57
C SER A 320 13.74 10.60 8.28
N ALA A 321 14.29 11.36 7.34
CA ALA A 321 13.66 11.61 6.04
C ALA A 321 14.59 11.19 4.91
N ALA A 322 14.05 10.55 3.89
CA ALA A 322 14.74 10.19 2.67
C ALA A 322 14.00 10.77 1.46
N ASP A 323 14.68 11.59 0.68
CA ASP A 323 14.22 12.03 -0.64
C ASP A 323 14.39 10.88 -1.63
N THR A 324 13.29 10.37 -2.15
CA THR A 324 13.30 9.27 -3.13
C THR A 324 13.73 9.69 -4.53
N LYS A 325 13.91 11.00 -4.75
CA LYS A 325 14.23 11.60 -6.05
C LYS A 325 13.23 11.21 -7.16
N SER A 326 11.99 10.99 -6.77
CA SER A 326 10.92 10.61 -7.71
C SER A 326 10.37 11.80 -8.51
N SER A 327 11.07 12.93 -8.49
CA SER A 327 10.80 14.10 -9.35
C SER A 327 9.40 14.67 -9.20
N GLY A 328 8.90 14.77 -7.97
CA GLY A 328 7.58 15.33 -7.65
C GLY A 328 6.41 14.36 -7.83
N ASN A 329 6.68 13.09 -8.13
CA ASN A 329 5.67 12.03 -8.09
C ASN A 329 5.29 11.71 -6.65
N LEU A 330 4.14 11.05 -6.45
CA LEU A 330 3.67 10.66 -5.12
C LEU A 330 4.10 9.24 -4.77
N ILE A 331 4.54 9.02 -3.55
CA ILE A 331 4.61 7.67 -2.98
C ILE A 331 3.21 7.32 -2.47
N ASN A 332 2.55 6.36 -3.12
CA ASN A 332 1.15 6.00 -2.85
C ASN A 332 0.99 4.63 -2.17
N ALA A 333 2.03 3.82 -2.16
CA ALA A 333 2.07 2.54 -1.48
C ALA A 333 3.40 2.37 -0.73
N LEU A 334 3.32 1.87 0.49
CA LEU A 334 4.47 1.49 1.31
C LEU A 334 4.26 0.07 1.84
N LEU A 335 5.32 -0.71 1.87
CA LEU A 335 5.33 -2.08 2.37
C LEU A 335 6.66 -2.36 3.07
N VAL A 336 6.63 -2.87 4.30
CA VAL A 336 7.84 -3.28 5.04
C VAL A 336 7.94 -4.81 4.98
N ASP A 337 9.15 -5.31 4.77
CA ASP A 337 9.39 -6.74 4.76
C ASP A 337 9.14 -7.32 6.17
N PRO A 338 8.28 -8.35 6.30
CA PRO A 338 7.94 -8.89 7.60
C PRO A 338 9.08 -9.64 8.29
N GLU A 339 10.03 -10.18 7.52
CA GLU A 339 11.16 -10.96 8.01
C GLU A 339 12.45 -10.15 8.08
N VAL A 340 12.59 -9.16 7.18
CA VAL A 340 13.78 -8.30 7.08
C VAL A 340 13.40 -6.84 7.31
N PRO A 341 13.34 -6.36 8.57
CA PRO A 341 12.84 -5.02 8.90
C PRO A 341 13.64 -3.85 8.29
N GLN A 342 14.80 -4.14 7.73
CA GLN A 342 15.62 -3.17 7.00
C GLN A 342 15.20 -3.05 5.52
N ALA A 343 14.41 -4.01 5.01
CA ALA A 343 13.90 -3.99 3.66
C ALA A 343 12.48 -3.39 3.64
N ALA A 344 12.25 -2.48 2.72
CA ALA A 344 10.94 -1.92 2.47
C ALA A 344 10.79 -1.56 0.99
N TYR A 345 9.55 -1.42 0.57
CA TYR A 345 9.16 -1.14 -0.82
C TYR A 345 8.22 0.06 -0.87
N ALA A 346 8.40 0.88 -1.90
CA ALA A 346 7.55 2.04 -2.14
C ALA A 346 7.03 2.01 -3.58
N GLY A 347 5.74 2.20 -3.74
CA GLY A 347 5.07 2.33 -5.03
C GLY A 347 4.87 3.80 -5.37
N VAL A 348 5.38 4.20 -6.52
CA VAL A 348 5.32 5.57 -7.02
C VAL A 348 4.09 5.74 -7.90
N PHE A 349 3.36 6.80 -7.69
CA PHE A 349 2.27 7.24 -8.54
C PHE A 349 2.76 8.40 -9.40
N ALA A 350 2.82 8.20 -10.71
CA ALA A 350 3.19 9.24 -11.66
C ALA A 350 2.06 10.29 -11.77
N ARG A 351 2.41 11.54 -11.57
CA ARG A 351 1.52 12.71 -11.74
C ARG A 351 1.45 13.17 -13.19
#